data_a621343df792a10837cb7eea56c3426e
#
_entry.id   a621343df792a10837cb7eea56c3426e
#
_cell.length_a   1.000
_cell.length_b   1.000
_cell.length_c   1.000
_cell.angle_alpha   90.00
_cell.angle_beta   90.00
_cell.angle_gamma   90.00
#
_symmetry.space_group_name_H-M   'P 1'
#
loop_
_entity.id
_entity.type
_entity.pdbx_description
1 polymer ?
#
loop_
_entity_poly.entity_id
_entity_poly.type
_entity_poly.pdbx_seq_one_letter_code
_entity_poly.pdbx_strand_id
1 'polypeptide(L)'
;MKKFNTLYVIGRYVCIAVFILFLFSCSHKVDIAKRLSSTPIIFPDYKNVTIPCDIAPIHFRVEKEIGDVVSAKFSSDVGKNIVVDADGKDISISSKDWKNLVKDAKSLSVEIVVNRSGVDCAYKSFHILVSRDAIDPYIAYRLIEPGYENWYKMGIYQRDLTCY
;
A
#
# COMPACT_ATOMS: atom_id res chain seq x y z
N MET A 1 -52.44 -12.20 25.43
CA MET A 1 -51.71 -12.05 24.17
C MET A 1 -50.76 -10.85 24.09
N LYS A 2 -50.54 -9.98 25.12
CA LYS A 2 -49.65 -8.80 25.06
C LYS A 2 -48.17 -9.06 25.47
N LYS A 3 -47.87 -10.14 26.19
CA LYS A 3 -46.50 -10.44 26.67
C LYS A 3 -45.53 -10.97 25.59
N PHE A 4 -46.04 -11.57 24.51
CA PHE A 4 -45.19 -12.13 23.44
C PHE A 4 -44.53 -11.05 22.55
N ASN A 5 -45.21 -9.91 22.33
CA ASN A 5 -44.69 -8.83 21.52
C ASN A 5 -43.51 -8.09 22.19
N THR A 6 -43.53 -7.98 23.51
CA THR A 6 -42.46 -7.25 24.25
C THR A 6 -41.15 -8.03 24.22
N LEU A 7 -41.20 -9.37 24.33
CA LEU A 7 -39.99 -10.21 24.29
C LEU A 7 -39.31 -10.18 22.90
N TYR A 8 -40.09 -10.15 21.82
CA TYR A 8 -39.63 -10.06 20.45
C TYR A 8 -38.98 -8.70 20.15
N VAL A 9 -39.57 -7.63 20.68
CA VAL A 9 -39.04 -6.26 20.54
C VAL A 9 -37.70 -6.10 21.28
N ILE A 10 -37.62 -6.62 22.52
CA ILE A 10 -36.34 -6.59 23.29
C ILE A 10 -35.26 -7.41 22.60
N GLY A 11 -35.56 -8.62 22.10
CA GLY A 11 -34.60 -9.43 21.35
C GLY A 11 -34.04 -8.73 20.10
N ARG A 12 -34.88 -7.98 19.38
CA ARG A 12 -34.49 -7.21 18.20
C ARG A 12 -33.52 -6.05 18.54
N TYR A 13 -33.76 -5.34 19.64
CA TYR A 13 -32.87 -4.26 20.11
C TYR A 13 -31.55 -4.81 20.63
N VAL A 14 -31.55 -5.97 21.30
CA VAL A 14 -30.30 -6.62 21.73
C VAL A 14 -29.47 -7.07 20.54
N CYS A 15 -30.06 -7.65 19.50
CA CYS A 15 -29.33 -7.99 18.27
C CYS A 15 -28.75 -6.77 17.56
N ILE A 16 -29.48 -5.66 17.50
CA ILE A 16 -28.98 -4.40 16.91
C ILE A 16 -27.84 -3.83 17.75
N ALA A 17 -27.94 -3.83 19.07
CA ALA A 17 -26.87 -3.36 19.96
C ALA A 17 -25.60 -4.22 19.84
N VAL A 18 -25.73 -5.54 19.75
CA VAL A 18 -24.59 -6.45 19.53
C VAL A 18 -23.97 -6.21 18.15
N PHE A 19 -24.79 -6.01 17.11
CA PHE A 19 -24.29 -5.70 15.76
C PHE A 19 -23.54 -4.37 15.70
N ILE A 20 -23.99 -3.35 16.42
CA ILE A 20 -23.28 -2.05 16.52
C ILE A 20 -21.95 -2.19 17.26
N LEU A 21 -21.84 -3.05 18.27
CA LEU A 21 -20.59 -3.32 18.98
C LEU A 21 -19.53 -3.99 18.09
N PHE A 22 -19.93 -4.78 17.08
CA PHE A 22 -19.01 -5.36 16.09
C PHE A 22 -18.49 -4.37 15.05
N LEU A 23 -19.08 -3.16 14.93
CA LEU A 23 -18.62 -2.13 14.00
C LEU A 23 -17.47 -1.29 14.54
N PHE A 24 -17.11 -1.40 15.82
CA PHE A 24 -15.86 -0.83 16.34
C PHE A 24 -14.68 -1.70 15.89
N SER A 25 -14.39 -1.66 14.59
CA SER A 25 -13.14 -2.15 14.04
C SER A 25 -12.01 -1.33 14.64
N CYS A 26 -11.22 -1.95 15.48
CA CYS A 26 -10.05 -1.35 16.09
C CYS A 26 -9.04 -1.04 14.98
N SER A 27 -8.90 0.21 14.58
CA SER A 27 -7.76 0.62 13.76
C SER A 27 -6.50 0.50 14.64
N HIS A 28 -5.62 -0.41 14.29
CA HIS A 28 -4.36 -0.60 14.99
C HIS A 28 -3.51 0.66 14.83
N LYS A 29 -3.44 1.50 15.87
CA LYS A 29 -2.49 2.61 15.90
C LYS A 29 -1.12 2.04 16.22
N VAL A 30 -0.26 2.00 15.22
CA VAL A 30 1.15 1.65 15.40
C VAL A 30 1.81 2.76 16.23
N ASP A 31 2.24 2.42 17.44
CA ASP A 31 2.97 3.34 18.32
C ASP A 31 4.48 3.19 18.10
N ILE A 32 5.06 4.13 17.37
CA ILE A 32 6.48 4.09 17.00
C ILE A 32 7.31 4.43 18.23
N ALA A 33 7.85 3.39 18.86
CA ALA A 33 8.69 3.55 20.05
C ALA A 33 10.14 3.97 19.72
N LYS A 34 10.63 3.68 18.50
CA LYS A 34 12.01 4.01 18.10
C LYS A 34 12.12 4.38 16.63
N ARG A 35 12.94 5.39 16.34
CA ARG A 35 13.30 5.77 14.96
C ARG A 35 14.70 5.31 14.63
N LEU A 36 14.85 4.64 13.48
CA LEU A 36 16.12 4.17 12.94
C LEU A 36 16.76 5.28 12.09
N SER A 37 18.09 5.35 12.10
CA SER A 37 18.84 6.29 11.25
C SER A 37 19.03 5.79 9.82
N SER A 38 18.84 4.49 9.58
CA SER A 38 18.96 3.87 8.27
C SER A 38 17.68 3.94 7.46
N THR A 39 17.82 4.00 6.13
CA THR A 39 16.71 3.81 5.19
C THR A 39 16.50 2.32 4.94
N PRO A 40 15.26 1.88 4.64
CA PRO A 40 14.99 0.48 4.32
C PRO A 40 15.61 0.09 2.98
N ILE A 41 15.90 -1.19 2.78
CA ILE A 41 16.22 -1.77 1.47
C ILE A 41 14.93 -2.32 0.91
N ILE A 42 14.52 -1.83 -0.24
CA ILE A 42 13.27 -2.21 -0.92
C ILE A 42 13.55 -2.65 -2.36
N PHE A 43 12.71 -3.54 -2.88
CA PHE A 43 12.75 -3.99 -4.26
C PHE A 43 11.33 -4.00 -4.88
N PRO A 44 11.10 -3.33 -6.02
CA PRO A 44 12.02 -2.41 -6.72
C PRO A 44 12.42 -1.19 -5.87
N ASP A 45 13.59 -0.59 -6.14
CA ASP A 45 14.08 0.55 -5.37
C ASP A 45 13.44 1.86 -5.85
N TYR A 46 12.38 2.27 -5.17
CA TYR A 46 11.65 3.52 -5.43
C TYR A 46 12.16 4.72 -4.63
N LYS A 47 13.30 4.62 -3.98
CA LYS A 47 13.84 5.74 -3.19
C LYS A 47 14.36 6.84 -4.09
N ASN A 48 13.88 8.06 -3.87
CA ASN A 48 14.31 9.28 -4.58
C ASN A 48 14.14 9.21 -6.10
N VAL A 49 13.17 8.46 -6.59
CA VAL A 49 12.80 8.41 -8.02
C VAL A 49 11.69 9.41 -8.33
N THR A 50 11.54 9.73 -9.59
CA THR A 50 10.38 10.47 -10.11
C THR A 50 9.46 9.50 -10.83
N ILE A 51 8.19 9.52 -10.48
CA ILE A 51 7.14 8.72 -11.11
C ILE A 51 6.10 9.61 -11.80
N PRO A 52 5.47 9.16 -12.88
CA PRO A 52 4.30 9.83 -13.46
C PRO A 52 3.09 9.73 -12.53
N CYS A 53 2.19 10.71 -12.62
CA CYS A 53 0.99 10.74 -11.76
C CYS A 53 -0.10 9.74 -12.17
N ASP A 54 -0.01 9.16 -13.36
CA ASP A 54 -1.02 8.31 -13.99
C ASP A 54 -0.62 6.82 -14.08
N ILE A 55 0.50 6.41 -13.49
CA ILE A 55 0.91 5.00 -13.46
C ILE A 55 0.13 4.18 -12.42
N ALA A 56 0.19 2.85 -12.58
CA ALA A 56 -0.29 1.87 -11.61
C ALA A 56 0.33 2.08 -10.22
N PRO A 57 -0.33 1.61 -9.14
CA PRO A 57 0.23 1.67 -7.80
C PRO A 57 1.63 1.07 -7.73
N ILE A 58 2.52 1.68 -6.97
CA ILE A 58 3.81 1.07 -6.68
C ILE A 58 3.63 -0.04 -5.65
N HIS A 59 4.12 -1.24 -5.99
CA HIS A 59 4.23 -2.35 -5.06
C HIS A 59 5.70 -2.67 -4.86
N PHE A 60 6.10 -2.95 -3.62
CA PHE A 60 7.48 -3.28 -3.34
C PHE A 60 7.59 -4.24 -2.16
N ARG A 61 8.71 -4.95 -2.13
CA ARG A 61 9.11 -5.82 -1.04
C ARG A 61 10.18 -5.14 -0.21
N VAL A 62 10.08 -5.26 1.11
CA VAL A 62 11.14 -4.85 2.03
C VAL A 62 12.13 -6.00 2.16
N GLU A 63 13.39 -5.74 1.76
CA GLU A 63 14.46 -6.72 1.86
C GLU A 63 15.32 -6.45 3.07
N LYS A 64 16.17 -7.26 3.53
CA LYS A 64 17.12 -7.04 4.65
C LYS A 64 16.54 -6.22 5.82
N GLU A 65 15.36 -6.54 6.24
CA GLU A 65 14.75 -5.95 7.43
C GLU A 65 15.43 -6.45 8.70
N ILE A 66 15.34 -5.65 9.76
CA ILE A 66 15.86 -5.99 11.09
C ILE A 66 14.68 -6.36 12.03
N GLY A 67 13.64 -6.96 11.49
CA GLY A 67 12.42 -7.37 12.19
C GLY A 67 11.32 -7.65 11.19
N ASP A 68 10.13 -7.98 11.68
CA ASP A 68 8.97 -8.21 10.83
C ASP A 68 8.42 -6.89 10.31
N VAL A 69 8.13 -6.81 9.01
CA VAL A 69 7.52 -5.62 8.42
C VAL A 69 6.07 -5.53 8.89
N VAL A 70 5.69 -4.38 9.44
CA VAL A 70 4.34 -4.15 9.97
C VAL A 70 3.50 -3.38 8.98
N SER A 71 3.99 -2.21 8.56
CA SER A 71 3.24 -1.32 7.67
C SER A 71 4.14 -0.32 6.95
N ALA A 72 3.58 0.32 5.93
CA ALA A 72 4.16 1.48 5.28
C ALA A 72 3.16 2.63 5.29
N LYS A 73 3.60 3.80 5.75
CA LYS A 73 2.84 5.04 5.71
C LYS A 73 3.33 5.89 4.55
N PHE A 74 2.39 6.26 3.68
CA PHE A 74 2.62 7.19 2.58
C PHE A 74 1.95 8.52 2.91
N SER A 75 2.68 9.61 2.78
CA SER A 75 2.20 10.97 3.05
C SER A 75 2.51 11.86 1.86
N SER A 76 1.51 12.54 1.32
CA SER A 76 1.69 13.50 0.22
C SER A 76 1.93 14.91 0.76
N ASP A 77 2.59 15.75 -0.03
CA ASP A 77 2.81 17.18 0.26
C ASP A 77 1.51 18.00 0.31
N VAL A 78 0.41 17.46 -0.23
CA VAL A 78 -0.94 18.06 -0.13
C VAL A 78 -1.73 17.59 1.09
N GLY A 79 -1.08 16.91 2.04
CA GLY A 79 -1.67 16.50 3.32
C GLY A 79 -2.49 15.20 3.30
N LYS A 80 -2.51 14.45 2.18
CA LYS A 80 -3.16 13.14 2.15
C LYS A 80 -2.22 12.07 2.69
N ASN A 81 -2.78 11.14 3.45
CA ASN A 81 -2.02 10.04 4.05
C ASN A 81 -2.76 8.72 3.86
N ILE A 82 -2.01 7.67 3.62
CA ILE A 82 -2.49 6.28 3.67
C ILE A 82 -1.52 5.44 4.49
N VAL A 83 -2.04 4.44 5.17
CA VAL A 83 -1.25 3.41 5.85
C VAL A 83 -1.64 2.08 5.22
N VAL A 84 -0.65 1.32 4.84
CA VAL A 84 -0.79 0.01 4.21
C VAL A 84 -0.13 -1.01 5.10
N ASP A 85 -0.89 -1.99 5.55
CA ASP A 85 -0.35 -3.10 6.32
C ASP A 85 0.44 -4.03 5.39
N ALA A 86 1.51 -4.59 5.92
CA ALA A 86 2.36 -5.50 5.17
C ALA A 86 1.73 -6.90 5.09
N ASP A 87 1.84 -7.53 3.93
CA ASP A 87 1.63 -8.97 3.77
C ASP A 87 3.01 -9.65 3.75
N GLY A 88 3.44 -10.11 4.94
CA GLY A 88 4.80 -10.56 5.15
C GLY A 88 5.81 -9.43 4.94
N LYS A 89 6.48 -9.42 3.79
CA LYS A 89 7.46 -8.38 3.40
C LYS A 89 6.95 -7.46 2.30
N ASP A 90 5.77 -7.76 1.76
CA ASP A 90 5.23 -7.08 0.60
C ASP A 90 4.30 -5.93 1.02
N ILE A 91 4.49 -4.79 0.40
CA ILE A 91 3.62 -3.62 0.52
C ILE A 91 2.86 -3.43 -0.79
N SER A 92 1.54 -3.58 -0.72
CA SER A 92 0.65 -3.49 -1.88
C SER A 92 -0.43 -2.43 -1.67
N ILE A 93 -0.45 -1.42 -2.51
CA ILE A 93 -1.38 -0.28 -2.40
C ILE A 93 -2.58 -0.53 -3.32
N SER A 94 -3.79 -0.27 -2.84
CA SER A 94 -4.97 -0.36 -3.68
C SER A 94 -4.97 0.74 -4.75
N SER A 95 -5.47 0.44 -5.96
CA SER A 95 -5.53 1.42 -7.06
C SER A 95 -6.36 2.66 -6.69
N LYS A 96 -7.38 2.52 -5.85
CA LYS A 96 -8.22 3.63 -5.38
C LYS A 96 -7.43 4.56 -4.47
N ASP A 97 -6.74 3.99 -3.49
CA ASP A 97 -5.97 4.77 -2.50
C ASP A 97 -4.77 5.44 -3.17
N TRP A 98 -4.11 4.73 -4.10
CA TRP A 98 -3.02 5.26 -4.90
C TRP A 98 -3.44 6.49 -5.71
N LYS A 99 -4.48 6.35 -6.54
CA LYS A 99 -5.00 7.46 -7.35
C LYS A 99 -5.39 8.66 -6.50
N ASN A 100 -5.98 8.43 -5.32
CA ASN A 100 -6.32 9.51 -4.39
C ASN A 100 -5.06 10.16 -3.79
N LEU A 101 -4.05 9.38 -3.42
CA LEU A 101 -2.81 9.85 -2.81
C LEU A 101 -2.01 10.73 -3.76
N VAL A 102 -1.78 10.26 -5.01
CA VAL A 102 -0.96 10.98 -6.01
C VAL A 102 -1.68 12.14 -6.66
N LYS A 103 -3.02 12.18 -6.55
CA LYS A 103 -3.82 13.29 -7.06
C LYS A 103 -3.36 14.60 -6.41
N ASP A 104 -2.90 15.53 -7.25
CA ASP A 104 -2.40 16.85 -6.86
C ASP A 104 -1.08 16.86 -6.07
N ALA A 105 -0.50 15.71 -5.76
CA ALA A 105 0.80 15.61 -5.09
C ALA A 105 1.97 15.89 -6.05
N LYS A 106 3.02 16.53 -5.54
CA LYS A 106 4.33 16.71 -6.21
C LYS A 106 5.39 15.80 -5.60
N SER A 107 5.17 15.38 -4.35
CA SER A 107 6.06 14.48 -3.65
C SER A 107 5.30 13.62 -2.65
N LEU A 108 5.82 12.41 -2.43
CA LEU A 108 5.38 11.49 -1.41
C LEU A 108 6.53 11.23 -0.44
N SER A 109 6.24 11.17 0.84
CA SER A 109 7.15 10.66 1.87
C SER A 109 6.67 9.27 2.28
N VAL A 110 7.58 8.31 2.33
CA VAL A 110 7.29 6.92 2.70
C VAL A 110 8.06 6.57 3.96
N GLU A 111 7.35 6.13 5.00
CA GLU A 111 7.89 5.64 6.26
C GLU A 111 7.50 4.18 6.45
N ILE A 112 8.47 3.29 6.63
CA ILE A 112 8.24 1.85 6.84
C ILE A 112 8.46 1.55 8.31
N VAL A 113 7.50 0.80 8.90
CA VAL A 113 7.55 0.35 10.28
C VAL A 113 7.80 -1.14 10.32
N VAL A 114 8.72 -1.55 11.20
CA VAL A 114 9.07 -2.94 11.48
C VAL A 114 8.96 -3.22 12.96
N ASN A 115 8.52 -4.42 13.31
CA ASN A 115 8.51 -4.89 14.69
C ASN A 115 9.81 -5.64 15.00
N ARG A 116 10.51 -5.20 16.04
CA ARG A 116 11.75 -5.81 16.54
C ARG A 116 11.53 -6.30 17.96
N SER A 117 11.35 -7.59 18.13
CA SER A 117 11.18 -8.20 19.46
C SER A 117 10.06 -7.53 20.27
N GLY A 118 8.92 -7.25 19.65
CA GLY A 118 7.77 -6.60 20.28
C GLY A 118 7.82 -5.08 20.34
N VAL A 119 8.83 -4.43 19.71
CA VAL A 119 8.98 -2.98 19.67
C VAL A 119 8.85 -2.47 18.24
N ASP A 120 7.93 -1.57 17.99
CA ASP A 120 7.73 -0.96 16.67
C ASP A 120 8.77 0.13 16.43
N CYS A 121 9.52 -0.06 15.35
CA CYS A 121 10.60 0.81 14.92
C CYS A 121 10.30 1.36 13.53
N ALA A 122 10.43 2.67 13.33
CA ALA A 122 10.30 3.28 12.02
C ALA A 122 11.67 3.49 11.37
N TYR A 123 11.82 3.10 10.11
CA TYR A 123 12.97 3.48 9.30
C TYR A 123 12.96 4.98 8.99
N LYS A 124 14.13 5.53 8.65
CA LYS A 124 14.21 6.87 8.08
C LYS A 124 13.37 6.92 6.81
N SER A 125 12.46 7.90 6.72
CA SER A 125 11.61 8.09 5.54
C SER A 125 12.43 8.40 4.30
N PHE A 126 11.92 7.99 3.14
CA PHE A 126 12.44 8.36 1.83
C PHE A 126 11.36 9.07 1.02
N HIS A 127 11.76 9.71 -0.09
CA HIS A 127 10.86 10.50 -0.91
C HIS A 127 10.72 9.91 -2.30
N ILE A 128 9.55 10.15 -2.91
CA ILE A 128 9.25 9.85 -4.29
C ILE A 128 8.68 11.14 -4.88
N LEU A 129 9.22 11.59 -6.00
CA LEU A 129 8.69 12.75 -6.72
C LEU A 129 7.58 12.31 -7.68
N VAL A 130 6.55 13.13 -7.82
CA VAL A 130 5.43 12.87 -8.73
C VAL A 130 5.45 13.92 -9.82
N SER A 131 5.74 13.49 -11.06
CA SER A 131 5.64 14.35 -12.24
C SER A 131 4.17 14.52 -12.63
N ARG A 132 3.86 15.72 -13.11
CA ARG A 132 2.55 16.04 -13.69
C ARG A 132 2.48 15.74 -15.18
N ASP A 133 3.61 15.44 -15.79
CA ASP A 133 3.64 15.04 -17.18
C ASP A 133 3.02 13.66 -17.31
N ALA A 134 1.93 13.58 -18.09
CA ALA A 134 1.31 12.32 -18.41
C ALA A 134 2.20 11.52 -19.35
N ILE A 135 2.29 10.22 -19.13
CA ILE A 135 2.98 9.31 -20.03
C ILE A 135 1.94 8.58 -20.91
N ASP A 136 2.40 8.00 -22.01
CA ASP A 136 1.59 7.07 -22.77
C ASP A 136 1.14 5.91 -21.83
N PRO A 137 -0.14 5.59 -21.76
CA PRO A 137 -0.63 4.53 -20.88
C PRO A 137 -0.11 3.13 -21.27
N TYR A 138 0.51 3.00 -22.45
CA TYR A 138 1.02 1.73 -22.94
C TYR A 138 2.51 1.80 -23.24
N ILE A 139 3.21 0.72 -22.89
CA ILE A 139 4.57 0.48 -23.33
C ILE A 139 4.62 -0.70 -24.31
N ALA A 140 5.26 -0.50 -25.46
CA ALA A 140 5.54 -1.58 -26.40
C ALA A 140 7.00 -2.05 -26.20
N TYR A 141 7.21 -3.35 -26.12
CA TYR A 141 8.53 -3.93 -25.97
C TYR A 141 8.67 -5.23 -26.75
N ARG A 142 9.91 -5.55 -27.10
CA ARG A 142 10.25 -6.81 -27.72
C ARG A 142 10.71 -7.81 -26.66
N LEU A 143 10.05 -8.96 -26.60
CA LEU A 143 10.51 -10.09 -25.81
C LEU A 143 11.48 -10.94 -26.65
N ILE A 144 12.67 -11.20 -26.10
CA ILE A 144 13.66 -12.09 -26.67
C ILE A 144 14.04 -13.08 -25.58
N GLU A 145 13.72 -14.35 -25.81
CA GLU A 145 14.09 -15.42 -24.90
C GLU A 145 15.61 -15.61 -24.85
N PRO A 146 16.18 -15.92 -23.69
CA PRO A 146 17.61 -16.21 -23.57
C PRO A 146 18.01 -17.40 -24.45
N GLY A 147 19.16 -17.33 -25.09
CA GLY A 147 19.74 -18.42 -25.87
C GLY A 147 19.29 -18.49 -27.32
N TYR A 148 18.41 -17.63 -27.79
CA TYR A 148 17.92 -17.60 -29.17
C TYR A 148 17.25 -18.89 -29.66
N GLU A 149 16.94 -19.83 -28.77
CA GLU A 149 16.44 -21.15 -29.12
C GLU A 149 14.94 -21.20 -29.42
N ASN A 150 14.19 -20.20 -28.98
CA ASN A 150 12.74 -20.15 -29.07
C ASN A 150 12.23 -19.03 -29.97
N TRP A 151 12.59 -19.03 -31.23
CA TRP A 151 12.20 -18.01 -32.22
C TRP A 151 10.68 -17.76 -32.26
N TYR A 152 9.88 -18.81 -32.09
CA TYR A 152 8.40 -18.73 -32.10
C TYR A 152 7.82 -18.02 -30.88
N LYS A 153 8.60 -17.82 -29.82
CA LYS A 153 8.21 -17.04 -28.64
C LYS A 153 8.63 -15.58 -28.69
N MET A 154 9.45 -15.22 -29.68
CA MET A 154 9.83 -13.82 -29.88
C MET A 154 8.64 -13.04 -30.42
N GLY A 155 8.42 -11.85 -29.89
CA GLY A 155 7.31 -11.01 -30.33
C GLY A 155 7.41 -9.59 -29.84
N ILE A 156 6.56 -8.74 -30.38
CA ILE A 156 6.32 -7.40 -29.87
C ILE A 156 5.09 -7.48 -28.97
N TYR A 157 5.24 -7.03 -27.77
CA TYR A 157 4.21 -7.05 -26.74
C TYR A 157 3.87 -5.62 -26.32
N GLN A 158 2.65 -5.42 -25.86
CA GLN A 158 2.20 -4.16 -25.29
C GLN A 158 1.69 -4.42 -23.88
N ARG A 159 2.03 -3.54 -22.95
CA ARG A 159 1.56 -3.61 -21.58
C ARG A 159 0.93 -2.27 -21.19
N ASP A 160 -0.22 -2.35 -20.52
CA ASP A 160 -0.85 -1.21 -19.85
C ASP A 160 -0.04 -0.84 -18.60
N LEU A 161 0.31 0.43 -18.45
CA LEU A 161 1.05 0.97 -17.33
C LEU A 161 0.15 1.55 -16.24
N THR A 162 -1.17 1.64 -16.47
CA THR A 162 -2.14 2.23 -15.54
C THR A 162 -2.77 1.22 -14.58
N CYS A 163 -2.54 -0.09 -14.83
CA CYS A 163 -3.06 -1.20 -14.03
C CYS A 163 -2.04 -2.36 -13.98
N TYR A 164 -2.28 -3.30 -13.04
CA TYR A 164 -1.54 -4.56 -12.90
C TYR A 164 -2.35 -5.72 -13.49
#